data_ee4a9a93b95d2ede054421fbbf1bcda8
#
_entry.id   ee4a9a93b95d2ede054421fbbf1bcda8
#
_cell.length_a   1.000
_cell.length_b   1.000
_cell.length_c   1.000
_cell.angle_alpha   90.00
_cell.angle_beta   90.00
_cell.angle_gamma   90.00
#
_symmetry.space_group_name_H-M   'P 1'
#
loop_
_entity.id
_entity.type
_entity.pdbx_description
1 polymer ?
#
loop_
_entity_poly.entity_id
_entity_poly.type
_entity_poly.pdbx_seq_one_letter_code
_entity_poly.pdbx_strand_id
1 'polypeptide(L)'
;LRRLVGSEMCIRDSHWIQVSDGTDSEFVGYSTHISHSRIRKYAKNNEALLVVLDQTPFYAESGGQVGDVGIIKGASGELKVLDVKKDNETHIHFCSGELDNVEEELECMVDNQHRNSVKNNHTATHLMHKALKEVLGDHVNQAGSLVHPDYLRFDLTHFEKISQDEIINIETMVNEQILLNTE
;
A
#
# COMPACT_ATOMS: atom_id res chain seq x y z
N LEU A 1 15.87 -4.22 1.44
CA LEU A 1 14.58 -4.88 1.70
C LEU A 1 14.34 -5.91 0.59
N ARG A 2 14.46 -7.21 0.90
CA ARG A 2 14.11 -8.27 -0.03
C ARG A 2 12.60 -8.19 -0.28
N ARG A 3 12.23 -7.90 -1.53
CA ARG A 3 10.88 -8.13 -2.04
C ARG A 3 10.52 -9.56 -1.60
N LEU A 4 9.41 -9.73 -0.87
CA LEU A 4 8.86 -11.04 -0.53
C LEU A 4 8.44 -11.72 -1.86
N VAL A 5 9.40 -12.31 -2.54
CA VAL A 5 9.19 -13.12 -3.74
C VAL A 5 8.49 -14.38 -3.26
N GLY A 6 7.19 -14.49 -3.54
CA GLY A 6 6.38 -15.63 -3.16
C GLY A 6 5.10 -15.34 -2.37
N SER A 7 4.79 -14.05 -2.11
CA SER A 7 3.63 -13.70 -1.27
C SER A 7 2.28 -14.22 -1.79
N GLU A 8 2.06 -14.29 -3.09
CA GLU A 8 0.83 -14.86 -3.66
C GLU A 8 0.72 -16.38 -3.44
N MET A 9 1.85 -17.09 -3.54
CA MET A 9 1.89 -18.53 -3.27
C MET A 9 1.71 -18.83 -1.78
N CYS A 10 2.22 -17.97 -0.88
CA CYS A 10 2.04 -18.09 0.56
C CYS A 10 0.58 -17.88 1.01
N ILE A 11 -0.19 -17.04 0.36
CA ILE A 11 -1.59 -16.77 0.70
C ILE A 11 -2.48 -17.98 0.37
N ARG A 12 -2.31 -18.57 -0.82
CA ARG A 12 -3.17 -19.67 -1.31
C ARG A 12 -2.95 -20.98 -0.56
N ASP A 13 -1.72 -21.24 -0.13
CA ASP A 13 -1.34 -22.49 0.55
C ASP A 13 -1.42 -22.36 2.09
N SER A 14 -1.85 -21.22 2.62
CA SER A 14 -1.96 -21.00 4.06
C SER A 14 -3.12 -21.78 4.67
N HIS A 15 -2.86 -22.41 5.81
CA HIS A 15 -3.91 -23.06 6.59
C HIS A 15 -4.65 -22.05 7.44
N TRP A 16 -5.81 -21.60 6.95
CA TRP A 16 -6.61 -20.57 7.61
C TRP A 16 -7.42 -21.13 8.77
N ILE A 17 -7.37 -20.44 9.89
CA ILE A 17 -8.17 -20.71 11.09
C ILE A 17 -9.25 -19.63 11.15
N GLN A 18 -10.53 -20.05 11.09
CA GLN A 18 -11.68 -19.15 11.19
C GLN A 18 -11.92 -18.78 12.67
N VAL A 19 -12.11 -17.49 12.93
CA VAL A 19 -12.38 -16.94 14.27
C VAL A 19 -13.83 -16.45 14.38
N SER A 20 -14.32 -15.74 13.35
CA SER A 20 -15.70 -15.24 13.33
C SER A 20 -16.33 -15.41 11.95
N ASP A 21 -17.67 -15.37 11.88
CA ASP A 21 -18.41 -15.51 10.63
C ASP A 21 -18.20 -14.34 9.68
N GLY A 22 -18.30 -14.61 8.38
CA GLY A 22 -18.13 -13.64 7.30
C GLY A 22 -16.82 -13.83 6.55
N THR A 23 -16.81 -13.39 5.28
CA THR A 23 -15.67 -13.53 4.37
C THR A 23 -15.08 -12.19 3.97
N ASP A 24 -15.87 -11.11 4.04
CA ASP A 24 -15.51 -9.83 3.47
C ASP A 24 -14.91 -8.90 4.53
N SER A 25 -13.94 -8.13 4.08
CA SER A 25 -13.26 -7.10 4.87
C SER A 25 -13.68 -5.73 4.34
N GLU A 26 -14.43 -4.96 5.14
CA GLU A 26 -14.82 -3.61 4.76
C GLU A 26 -13.61 -2.67 4.83
N PHE A 27 -13.29 -1.98 3.74
CA PHE A 27 -12.23 -0.99 3.73
C PHE A 27 -12.78 0.40 4.11
N VAL A 28 -12.34 0.91 5.26
CA VAL A 28 -12.74 2.22 5.81
C VAL A 28 -11.64 3.29 5.72
N GLY A 29 -10.50 2.96 5.15
CA GLY A 29 -9.27 3.77 5.15
C GLY A 29 -9.34 5.07 4.36
N TYR A 30 -10.39 5.31 3.56
CA TYR A 30 -10.65 6.62 2.96
C TYR A 30 -11.23 7.63 3.97
N SER A 31 -11.93 7.14 4.98
CA SER A 31 -12.64 7.98 5.96
C SER A 31 -11.89 8.12 7.27
N THR A 32 -11.11 7.10 7.66
CA THR A 32 -10.41 7.08 8.93
C THR A 32 -9.07 6.35 8.85
N HIS A 33 -8.12 6.75 9.70
CA HIS A 33 -6.83 6.06 9.88
C HIS A 33 -6.83 5.14 11.11
N ILE A 34 -7.93 5.14 11.87
CA ILE A 34 -8.12 4.30 13.06
C ILE A 34 -9.48 3.62 12.95
N SER A 35 -9.54 2.33 13.22
CA SER A 35 -10.79 1.58 13.34
C SER A 35 -10.73 0.58 14.49
N HIS A 36 -11.90 0.20 15.00
CA HIS A 36 -12.05 -0.94 15.88
C HIS A 36 -12.52 -2.12 15.04
N SER A 37 -11.84 -3.24 15.14
CA SER A 37 -12.01 -4.37 14.22
C SER A 37 -11.91 -5.69 14.95
N ARG A 38 -12.42 -6.76 14.33
CA ARG A 38 -12.28 -8.14 14.85
C ARG A 38 -11.66 -9.03 13.78
N ILE A 39 -10.90 -10.03 14.22
CA ILE A 39 -10.32 -11.02 13.33
C ILE A 39 -11.43 -11.92 12.77
N ARG A 40 -11.50 -12.02 11.46
CA ARG A 40 -12.32 -13.01 10.75
C ARG A 40 -11.64 -14.36 10.69
N LYS A 41 -10.41 -14.35 10.23
CA LYS A 41 -9.55 -15.54 10.12
C LYS A 41 -8.08 -15.12 10.17
N TYR A 42 -7.25 -16.07 10.54
CA TYR A 42 -5.80 -15.89 10.50
C TYR A 42 -5.11 -17.16 10.03
N ALA A 43 -3.87 -17.01 9.57
CA ALA A 43 -2.99 -18.10 9.25
C ALA A 43 -1.57 -17.78 9.69
N LYS A 44 -0.83 -18.76 10.15
CA LYS A 44 0.57 -18.60 10.50
C LYS A 44 1.42 -19.35 9.49
N ASN A 45 2.35 -18.65 8.86
CA ASN A 45 3.39 -19.26 8.07
C ASN A 45 4.76 -19.01 8.70
N ASN A 46 5.84 -19.49 8.08
CA ASN A 46 7.19 -19.38 8.64
C ASN A 46 7.73 -17.93 8.67
N GLU A 47 7.08 -16.99 7.98
CA GLU A 47 7.59 -15.63 7.77
C GLU A 47 6.70 -14.56 8.43
N ALA A 48 5.39 -14.81 8.55
CA ALA A 48 4.44 -13.82 9.06
C ALA A 48 3.17 -14.46 9.61
N LEU A 49 2.47 -13.70 10.46
CA LEU A 49 1.08 -13.94 10.81
C LEU A 49 0.21 -13.21 9.78
N LEU A 50 -0.63 -13.97 9.08
CA LEU A 50 -1.61 -13.43 8.14
C LEU A 50 -2.92 -13.21 8.85
N VAL A 51 -3.48 -12.01 8.76
CA VAL A 51 -4.72 -11.63 9.46
C VAL A 51 -5.72 -11.04 8.48
N VAL A 52 -6.96 -11.49 8.55
CA VAL A 52 -8.11 -10.88 7.88
C VAL A 52 -9.05 -10.30 8.93
N LEU A 53 -9.37 -9.03 8.79
CA LEU A 53 -10.25 -8.27 9.68
C LEU A 53 -11.66 -8.14 9.09
N ASP A 54 -12.67 -7.90 9.91
CA ASP A 54 -14.04 -7.58 9.47
C ASP A 54 -14.11 -6.21 8.81
N GLN A 55 -13.38 -5.22 9.34
CA GLN A 55 -13.14 -3.92 8.71
C GLN A 55 -11.68 -3.52 8.87
N THR A 56 -11.16 -2.72 7.94
CA THR A 56 -9.76 -2.32 7.96
C THR A 56 -9.55 -0.89 7.49
N PRO A 57 -8.70 -0.10 8.18
CA PRO A 57 -8.28 1.21 7.71
C PRO A 57 -7.04 1.11 6.80
N PHE A 58 -6.41 -0.08 6.68
CA PHE A 58 -5.18 -0.27 5.93
C PHE A 58 -5.45 -0.47 4.44
N TYR A 59 -4.85 0.38 3.61
CA TYR A 59 -4.87 0.25 2.15
C TYR A 59 -4.03 -0.97 1.73
N ALA A 60 -4.58 -1.80 0.87
CA ALA A 60 -3.85 -2.92 0.29
C ALA A 60 -3.06 -2.50 -0.95
N GLU A 61 -1.90 -3.11 -1.19
CA GLU A 61 -1.10 -2.90 -2.40
C GLU A 61 -1.98 -3.00 -3.66
N SER A 62 -2.01 -1.95 -4.44
CA SER A 62 -2.79 -1.86 -5.67
C SER A 62 -2.26 -0.79 -6.62
N GLY A 63 -2.35 -1.03 -7.94
CA GLY A 63 -2.01 -0.04 -8.95
C GLY A 63 -0.56 0.46 -8.91
N GLY A 64 0.36 -0.32 -8.36
CA GLY A 64 1.76 0.06 -8.17
C GLY A 64 2.04 0.83 -6.87
N GLN A 65 1.00 1.16 -6.09
CA GLN A 65 1.17 1.74 -4.76
C GLN A 65 1.33 0.61 -3.74
N VAL A 66 2.33 0.73 -2.85
CA VAL A 66 2.56 -0.20 -1.74
C VAL A 66 1.42 -0.16 -0.72
N GLY A 67 1.24 -1.25 0.01
CA GLY A 67 0.29 -1.33 1.12
C GLY A 67 0.68 -0.44 2.29
N ASP A 68 -0.30 -0.16 3.16
CA ASP A 68 -0.05 0.55 4.40
C ASP A 68 0.67 -0.33 5.42
N VAL A 69 1.32 0.35 6.34
CA VAL A 69 1.89 -0.24 7.55
C VAL A 69 1.25 0.40 8.78
N GLY A 70 1.42 -0.22 9.94
CA GLY A 70 0.92 0.32 11.19
C GLY A 70 0.81 -0.74 12.28
N ILE A 71 -0.18 -0.58 13.15
CA ILE A 71 -0.33 -1.39 14.37
C ILE A 71 -1.78 -1.87 14.50
N ILE A 72 -1.93 -3.12 14.91
CA ILE A 72 -3.18 -3.72 15.37
C ILE A 72 -2.98 -4.07 16.84
N LYS A 73 -3.72 -3.43 17.74
CA LYS A 73 -3.53 -3.54 19.18
C LYS A 73 -4.77 -4.08 19.87
N GLY A 74 -4.60 -5.07 20.70
CA GLY A 74 -5.59 -5.61 21.61
C GLY A 74 -5.18 -5.44 23.06
N ALA A 75 -6.02 -5.92 23.97
CA ALA A 75 -5.70 -5.98 25.40
C ALA A 75 -4.63 -7.03 25.70
N SER A 76 -4.57 -8.10 24.89
CA SER A 76 -3.71 -9.26 25.08
C SER A 76 -2.39 -9.19 24.30
N GLY A 77 -2.17 -8.15 23.47
CA GLY A 77 -0.93 -8.01 22.69
C GLY A 77 -1.04 -7.02 21.56
N GLU A 78 -0.02 -7.01 20.71
CA GLU A 78 0.12 -6.08 19.60
C GLU A 78 0.71 -6.78 18.37
N LEU A 79 0.14 -6.49 17.20
CA LEU A 79 0.69 -6.90 15.91
C LEU A 79 1.16 -5.67 15.14
N LYS A 80 2.36 -5.73 14.60
CA LYS A 80 2.87 -4.76 13.64
C LYS A 80 2.50 -5.20 12.23
N VAL A 81 1.72 -4.39 11.53
CA VAL A 81 1.39 -4.59 10.11
C VAL A 81 2.60 -4.16 9.27
N LEU A 82 3.13 -5.11 8.50
CA LEU A 82 4.32 -4.94 7.65
C LEU A 82 3.96 -4.67 6.19
N ASP A 83 2.83 -5.21 5.74
CA ASP A 83 2.30 -5.07 4.38
C ASP A 83 0.82 -5.47 4.37
N VAL A 84 0.08 -4.98 3.40
CA VAL A 84 -1.31 -5.39 3.17
C VAL A 84 -1.52 -5.70 1.69
N LYS A 85 -2.07 -6.88 1.41
CA LYS A 85 -2.39 -7.31 0.05
C LYS A 85 -3.86 -7.64 -0.08
N LYS A 86 -4.34 -7.61 -1.31
CA LYS A 86 -5.72 -7.95 -1.63
C LYS A 86 -5.76 -9.28 -2.39
N ASP A 87 -6.58 -10.22 -1.91
CA ASP A 87 -6.98 -11.40 -2.66
C ASP A 87 -8.48 -11.30 -2.90
N ASN A 88 -8.87 -11.05 -4.15
CA ASN A 88 -10.21 -10.60 -4.53
C ASN A 88 -10.62 -9.36 -3.72
N GLU A 89 -11.70 -9.43 -2.93
CA GLU A 89 -12.16 -8.32 -2.06
C GLU A 89 -11.61 -8.39 -0.64
N THR A 90 -10.82 -9.41 -0.30
CA THR A 90 -10.31 -9.64 1.06
C THR A 90 -8.96 -8.97 1.26
N HIS A 91 -8.86 -8.11 2.28
CA HIS A 91 -7.59 -7.49 2.71
C HIS A 91 -6.86 -8.45 3.66
N ILE A 92 -5.63 -8.81 3.30
CA ILE A 92 -4.76 -9.71 4.04
C ILE A 92 -3.59 -8.92 4.61
N HIS A 93 -3.55 -8.81 5.93
CA HIS A 93 -2.51 -8.09 6.66
C HIS A 93 -1.37 -9.06 6.98
N PHE A 94 -0.16 -8.73 6.55
CA PHE A 94 1.07 -9.43 6.89
C PHE A 94 1.63 -8.83 8.17
N CYS A 95 1.57 -9.57 9.25
CA CYS A 95 1.88 -9.07 10.57
C CYS A 95 3.06 -9.78 11.22
N SER A 96 3.74 -9.07 12.12
CA SER A 96 4.65 -9.64 13.11
C SER A 96 4.17 -9.27 14.50
N GLY A 97 4.53 -10.08 15.51
CA GLY A 97 4.04 -9.92 16.88
C GLY A 97 3.14 -11.07 17.31
N GLU A 98 2.50 -10.92 18.45
CA GLU A 98 1.64 -11.96 19.04
C GLU A 98 0.40 -11.33 19.68
N LEU A 99 -0.71 -12.07 19.61
CA LEU A 99 -1.94 -11.84 20.36
C LEU A 99 -2.29 -13.13 21.10
N ASP A 100 -2.49 -13.02 22.40
CA ASP A 100 -2.90 -14.17 23.22
C ASP A 100 -4.40 -14.47 23.03
N ASN A 101 -5.20 -13.47 22.70
CA ASN A 101 -6.64 -13.63 22.44
C ASN A 101 -7.01 -13.05 21.07
N VAL A 102 -7.34 -13.91 20.12
CA VAL A 102 -7.71 -13.53 18.73
C VAL A 102 -9.21 -13.16 18.59
N GLU A 103 -10.03 -13.38 19.64
CA GLU A 103 -11.47 -13.10 19.62
C GLU A 103 -11.80 -11.68 20.16
N GLU A 104 -10.82 -10.97 20.71
CA GLU A 104 -11.02 -9.64 21.26
C GLU A 104 -11.23 -8.58 20.17
N GLU A 105 -11.75 -7.44 20.60
CA GLU A 105 -11.81 -6.24 19.77
C GLU A 105 -10.42 -5.60 19.71
N LEU A 106 -10.02 -5.21 18.51
CA LEU A 106 -8.70 -4.69 18.20
C LEU A 106 -8.78 -3.25 17.70
N GLU A 107 -7.90 -2.39 18.16
CA GLU A 107 -7.70 -1.06 17.60
C GLU A 107 -6.65 -1.13 16.48
N CYS A 108 -7.06 -0.76 15.29
CA CYS A 108 -6.23 -0.74 14.08
C CYS A 108 -5.79 0.70 13.79
N MET A 109 -4.49 0.96 13.76
CA MET A 109 -3.92 2.28 13.57
C MET A 109 -2.93 2.28 12.41
N VAL A 110 -3.24 3.05 11.36
CA VAL A 110 -2.34 3.24 10.22
C VAL A 110 -1.19 4.18 10.60
N ASP A 111 0.00 3.89 10.12
CA ASP A 111 1.12 4.83 10.18
C ASP A 111 0.86 6.02 9.25
N ASN A 112 0.49 7.14 9.85
CA ASN A 112 0.15 8.36 9.12
C ASN A 112 1.35 8.95 8.37
N GLN A 113 2.56 8.81 8.88
CA GLN A 113 3.75 9.31 8.21
C GLN A 113 4.02 8.52 6.93
N HIS A 114 3.98 7.19 7.03
CA HIS A 114 4.09 6.29 5.87
C HIS A 114 3.04 6.60 4.82
N ARG A 115 1.75 6.63 5.20
CA ARG A 115 0.63 6.90 4.28
C ARG A 115 0.76 8.27 3.61
N ASN A 116 1.11 9.33 4.34
CA ASN A 116 1.28 10.66 3.77
C ASN A 116 2.45 10.71 2.78
N SER A 117 3.57 10.06 3.08
CA SER A 117 4.70 9.98 2.14
C SER A 117 4.30 9.25 0.85
N VAL A 118 3.56 8.14 0.96
CA VAL A 118 3.03 7.41 -0.20
C VAL A 118 2.06 8.27 -1.00
N LYS A 119 1.13 8.99 -0.36
CA LYS A 119 0.19 9.91 -1.03
C LYS A 119 0.92 11.02 -1.80
N ASN A 120 1.94 11.61 -1.20
CA ASN A 120 2.76 12.64 -1.86
C ASN A 120 3.45 12.08 -3.11
N ASN A 121 4.06 10.91 -3.01
CA ASN A 121 4.71 10.24 -4.14
C ASN A 121 3.70 9.78 -5.20
N HIS A 122 2.49 9.42 -4.81
CA HIS A 122 1.41 9.11 -5.76
C HIS A 122 1.03 10.36 -6.57
N THR A 123 0.83 11.49 -5.91
CA THR A 123 0.56 12.78 -6.57
C THR A 123 1.73 13.17 -7.49
N ALA A 124 2.97 13.07 -7.01
CA ALA A 124 4.16 13.33 -7.81
C ALA A 124 4.25 12.44 -9.07
N THR A 125 3.79 11.18 -8.97
CA THR A 125 3.72 10.26 -10.12
C THR A 125 2.78 10.79 -11.20
N HIS A 126 1.60 11.30 -10.84
CA HIS A 126 0.67 11.90 -11.80
C HIS A 126 1.22 13.19 -12.42
N LEU A 127 1.83 14.06 -11.61
CA LEU A 127 2.48 15.28 -12.12
C LEU A 127 3.61 14.95 -13.10
N MET A 128 4.45 13.97 -12.76
CA MET A 128 5.52 13.51 -13.62
C MET A 128 4.99 12.91 -14.93
N HIS A 129 3.93 12.11 -14.90
CA HIS A 129 3.32 11.56 -16.10
C HIS A 129 2.81 12.65 -17.04
N LYS A 130 2.17 13.68 -16.48
CA LYS A 130 1.73 14.84 -17.26
C LYS A 130 2.91 15.61 -17.86
N ALA A 131 3.93 15.92 -17.07
CA ALA A 131 5.13 16.63 -17.54
C ALA A 131 5.87 15.85 -18.63
N LEU A 132 6.00 14.52 -18.48
CA LEU A 132 6.58 13.64 -19.50
C LEU A 132 5.82 13.73 -20.83
N LYS A 133 4.49 13.75 -20.82
CA LYS A 133 3.69 13.92 -22.04
C LYS A 133 3.86 15.29 -22.67
N GLU A 134 3.91 16.35 -21.89
CA GLU A 134 4.09 17.71 -22.37
C GLU A 134 5.46 17.94 -23.01
N VAL A 135 6.53 17.33 -22.46
CA VAL A 135 7.90 17.51 -22.96
C VAL A 135 8.24 16.53 -24.09
N LEU A 136 7.85 15.26 -23.95
CA LEU A 136 8.25 14.19 -24.88
C LEU A 136 7.17 13.86 -25.93
N GLY A 137 5.93 14.26 -25.69
CA GLY A 137 4.80 14.05 -26.60
C GLY A 137 3.76 13.03 -26.11
N ASP A 138 2.58 13.05 -26.73
CA ASP A 138 1.40 12.27 -26.34
C ASP A 138 1.56 10.75 -26.47
N HIS A 139 2.58 10.28 -27.17
CA HIS A 139 2.89 8.85 -27.34
C HIS A 139 3.42 8.22 -26.04
N VAL A 140 3.82 9.02 -25.07
CA VAL A 140 4.32 8.53 -23.77
C VAL A 140 3.18 7.91 -23.00
N ASN A 141 3.31 6.60 -22.75
CA ASN A 141 2.36 5.84 -21.92
C ASN A 141 3.08 5.19 -20.75
N GLN A 142 2.34 5.03 -19.65
CA GLN A 142 2.82 4.30 -18.49
C GLN A 142 2.89 2.81 -18.82
N ALA A 143 4.07 2.21 -18.70
CA ALA A 143 4.30 0.78 -18.79
C ALA A 143 4.26 0.10 -17.42
N GLY A 144 4.61 0.83 -16.37
CA GLY A 144 4.57 0.37 -14.98
C GLY A 144 4.79 1.53 -14.01
N SER A 145 4.50 1.31 -12.74
CA SER A 145 4.82 2.25 -11.67
C SER A 145 5.07 1.54 -10.35
N LEU A 146 5.81 2.19 -9.48
CA LEU A 146 5.95 1.84 -8.08
C LEU A 146 5.91 3.12 -7.26
N VAL A 147 4.97 3.18 -6.32
CA VAL A 147 4.82 4.29 -5.37
C VAL A 147 5.14 3.78 -3.98
N HIS A 148 6.29 4.22 -3.45
CA HIS A 148 6.84 3.86 -2.15
C HIS A 148 6.95 5.13 -1.29
N PRO A 149 6.99 5.06 0.06
CA PRO A 149 7.14 6.26 0.89
C PRO A 149 8.44 7.04 0.63
N ASP A 150 9.54 6.35 0.26
CA ASP A 150 10.86 6.97 0.08
C ASP A 150 11.15 7.36 -1.36
N TYR A 151 10.46 6.78 -2.35
CA TYR A 151 10.69 7.02 -3.77
C TYR A 151 9.49 6.60 -4.62
N LEU A 152 9.49 7.05 -5.85
CA LEU A 152 8.61 6.53 -6.89
C LEU A 152 9.44 6.00 -8.07
N ARG A 153 8.89 5.06 -8.82
CA ARG A 153 9.39 4.63 -10.11
C ARG A 153 8.27 4.72 -11.13
N PHE A 154 8.60 5.27 -12.29
CA PHE A 154 7.67 5.37 -13.41
C PHE A 154 8.33 4.79 -14.65
N ASP A 155 7.82 3.66 -15.12
CA ASP A 155 8.27 3.00 -16.34
C ASP A 155 7.43 3.52 -17.50
N LEU A 156 8.06 4.05 -18.54
CA LEU A 156 7.37 4.67 -19.67
C LEU A 156 7.78 4.03 -20.99
N THR A 157 6.91 4.17 -21.99
CA THR A 157 7.22 3.86 -23.37
C THR A 157 7.71 5.13 -24.07
N HIS A 158 8.93 5.11 -24.59
CA HIS A 158 9.51 6.19 -25.37
C HIS A 158 10.51 5.62 -26.37
N PHE A 159 10.65 6.25 -27.54
CA PHE A 159 11.43 5.71 -28.67
C PHE A 159 12.92 6.08 -28.60
N GLU A 160 13.26 7.13 -27.87
CA GLU A 160 14.59 7.70 -27.81
C GLU A 160 15.06 7.85 -26.37
N LYS A 161 16.36 8.06 -26.21
CA LYS A 161 16.91 8.39 -24.89
C LYS A 161 16.52 9.82 -24.54
N ILE A 162 15.91 10.02 -23.37
CA ILE A 162 15.58 11.34 -22.83
C ILE A 162 16.88 12.12 -22.62
N SER A 163 16.96 13.31 -23.21
CA SER A 163 18.11 14.21 -23.09
C SER A 163 18.15 14.87 -21.70
N GLN A 164 19.32 15.42 -21.34
CA GLN A 164 19.47 16.10 -20.06
C GLN A 164 18.60 17.37 -19.96
N ASP A 165 18.42 18.08 -21.07
CA ASP A 165 17.58 19.28 -21.10
C ASP A 165 16.09 18.95 -20.93
N GLU A 166 15.62 17.86 -21.52
CA GLU A 166 14.26 17.36 -21.32
C GLU A 166 14.03 16.92 -19.87
N ILE A 167 15.00 16.25 -19.25
CA ILE A 167 14.92 15.86 -17.83
C ILE A 167 14.80 17.12 -16.94
N ILE A 168 15.63 18.14 -17.19
CA ILE A 168 15.59 19.40 -16.43
C ILE A 168 14.23 20.09 -16.59
N ASN A 169 13.67 20.11 -17.81
CA ASN A 169 12.35 20.68 -18.06
C ASN A 169 11.25 19.93 -17.31
N ILE A 170 11.27 18.59 -17.35
CA ILE A 170 10.29 17.74 -16.62
C ILE A 170 10.38 17.99 -15.11
N GLU A 171 11.60 17.98 -14.54
CA GLU A 171 11.82 18.26 -13.12
C GLU A 171 11.32 19.64 -12.72
N THR A 172 11.60 20.65 -13.53
CA THR A 172 11.15 22.03 -13.31
C THR A 172 9.63 22.11 -13.26
N MET A 173 8.94 21.55 -14.26
CA MET A 173 7.49 21.54 -14.34
C MET A 173 6.86 20.85 -13.13
N VAL A 174 7.38 19.69 -12.74
CA VAL A 174 6.87 18.95 -11.57
C VAL A 174 7.07 19.77 -10.29
N ASN A 175 8.26 20.33 -10.07
CA ASN A 175 8.56 21.12 -8.88
C ASN A 175 7.72 22.40 -8.80
N GLU A 176 7.49 23.09 -9.91
CA GLU A 176 6.61 24.26 -9.97
C GLU A 176 5.17 23.91 -9.52
N GLN A 177 4.63 22.78 -10.00
CA GLN A 177 3.29 22.35 -9.59
C GLN A 177 3.23 21.97 -8.09
N ILE A 178 4.26 21.33 -7.57
CA ILE A 178 4.36 21.02 -6.13
C ILE A 178 4.39 22.30 -5.29
N LEU A 179 5.17 23.31 -5.72
CA LEU A 179 5.29 24.59 -5.03
C LEU A 179 4.00 25.43 -5.06
N LEU A 180 3.19 25.31 -6.12
CA LEU A 180 1.89 25.98 -6.22
C LEU A 180 0.89 25.46 -5.19
N ASN A 181 1.10 24.26 -4.65
CA ASN A 181 0.26 23.60 -3.63
C ASN A 181 -1.23 23.73 -3.94
N THR A 182 -1.62 23.52 -5.20
CA THR A 182 -3.01 23.54 -5.63
C THR A 182 -3.70 22.25 -5.16
N GLU A 183 -4.89 22.39 -4.55
CA GLU A 183 -5.77 21.28 -4.19
C GLU A 183 -6.46 20.66 -5.42
#